data_9e17ec1003cc6348f2f912702059817c
#
_entry.id   9e17ec1003cc6348f2f912702059817c
#
_cell.length_a   1.000
_cell.length_b   1.000
_cell.length_c   1.000
_cell.angle_alpha   90.00
_cell.angle_beta   90.00
_cell.angle_gamma   90.00
#
_symmetry.space_group_name_H-M   'P 1'
#
loop_
_entity.id
_entity.type
_entity.pdbx_description
1 polymer ?
#
loop_
_entity_poly.entity_id
_entity_poly.type
_entity_poly.pdbx_seq_one_letter_code
_entity_poly.pdbx_strand_id
1 'polypeptide(L)'
;MLRYLTRVCPGKDIWRNHIAPGAFHNSRERLEYDPPKCHPDTRVAVIQAIIDWIEDGQKTTFIKWLNGAAGVGKSAIAQKIAELCHKSGRLAASFFWSRSAGGRDDEGRLIASLAYQLLTVIPQLRGPVETAVELDPYIFTRSLETQIESLIVQPLKEVFEHNEQGQVAYPMVIILDGLDECGKPEAQQYILRLIADSVSKFPIPLCFLIASRPEKAIRDSFNNQALLAITDRLVLDEKYHPGDDIRLFLVESFESVKRTHELRVLLPAVWPSNNDINRLVRRSSGQFIYAATVVKFVKSSRQKPNKQLDIILGITTAGSVNPFAELDALYHRIFSLVLKEDLPKALEIISLVMFVPRRFTARSIETILSYPHGELQRLLVDLHSVLEVPALKREGAETNEEGEETDKEGEETDGGQETDEEYDEPDEEVLRILHASLRDFLLSSSRSKDFHVDEGIACQRIARRFLRYIREYSDDTEFRYRFDGVPFFWLDIVIREASPTAELFFDCFDFDPVKLASRLIEGDVDFDDALVSYSSVRTYWNT
;
A
#
# COMPACT_ATOMS: atom_id res chain seq x y z
N MET A 1 -6.16 30.64 -40.52
CA MET A 1 -4.86 30.10 -40.12
C MET A 1 -4.69 30.21 -38.59
N LEU A 2 -5.74 30.06 -37.80
CA LEU A 2 -5.77 30.23 -36.33
C LEU A 2 -6.66 29.15 -35.68
N ARG A 3 -6.70 27.91 -36.28
CA ARG A 3 -7.46 26.75 -35.75
C ARG A 3 -6.62 25.50 -35.53
N TYR A 4 -5.28 25.65 -35.39
CA TYR A 4 -4.37 24.50 -35.30
C TYR A 4 -3.51 24.44 -34.02
N LEU A 5 -3.72 25.33 -33.04
CA LEU A 5 -2.82 25.43 -31.88
C LEU A 5 -3.52 25.26 -30.51
N THR A 6 -4.62 24.50 -30.44
CA THR A 6 -5.15 24.06 -29.13
C THR A 6 -5.66 22.63 -29.23
N ARG A 7 -4.82 21.69 -29.64
CA ARG A 7 -4.91 20.29 -29.22
C ARG A 7 -4.04 20.12 -27.97
N VAL A 8 -4.43 20.73 -26.89
CA VAL A 8 -4.19 20.18 -25.55
C VAL A 8 -4.85 18.81 -25.59
N CYS A 9 -4.07 17.75 -25.38
CA CYS A 9 -4.58 16.38 -25.36
C CYS A 9 -5.65 16.28 -24.26
N PRO A 10 -6.95 16.17 -24.58
CA PRO A 10 -8.02 16.07 -23.56
C PRO A 10 -7.91 14.79 -22.70
N GLY A 11 -7.02 13.87 -23.07
CA GLY A 11 -6.92 12.55 -22.45
C GLY A 11 -6.13 12.47 -21.15
N LYS A 12 -5.30 13.45 -20.78
CA LYS A 12 -4.49 13.33 -19.56
C LYS A 12 -5.30 13.54 -18.26
N ASP A 13 -6.26 14.44 -18.27
CA ASP A 13 -7.05 14.75 -17.06
C ASP A 13 -8.11 13.71 -16.74
N ILE A 14 -8.67 13.02 -17.77
CA ILE A 14 -9.74 12.05 -17.59
C ILE A 14 -9.31 10.84 -16.73
N TRP A 15 -8.06 10.37 -16.89
CA TRP A 15 -7.55 9.21 -16.14
C TRP A 15 -7.17 9.53 -14.71
N ARG A 16 -6.75 10.78 -14.43
CA ARG A 16 -6.11 11.18 -13.16
C ARG A 16 -6.94 10.81 -11.93
N ASN A 17 -8.25 11.00 -11.99
CA ASN A 17 -9.15 10.76 -10.86
C ASN A 17 -9.64 9.30 -10.78
N HIS A 18 -9.44 8.50 -11.83
CA HIS A 18 -10.01 7.16 -11.95
C HIS A 18 -8.99 6.03 -11.87
N ILE A 19 -7.69 6.32 -11.89
CA ILE A 19 -6.63 5.34 -11.72
C ILE A 19 -6.01 5.43 -10.31
N ALA A 20 -5.29 4.38 -9.93
CA ALA A 20 -4.49 4.31 -8.70
C ALA A 20 -3.00 4.17 -9.05
N PRO A 21 -2.26 5.26 -9.33
CA PRO A 21 -0.85 5.18 -9.73
C PRO A 21 0.01 4.49 -8.67
N GLY A 22 -0.31 4.68 -7.37
CA GLY A 22 0.36 4.03 -6.25
C GLY A 22 0.23 2.51 -6.25
N ALA A 23 -0.73 1.93 -6.99
CA ALA A 23 -0.89 0.49 -7.14
C ALA A 23 0.04 -0.15 -8.20
N PHE A 24 0.77 0.62 -9.00
CA PHE A 24 1.65 0.10 -10.05
C PHE A 24 2.96 -0.41 -9.45
N HIS A 25 3.53 -1.48 -10.03
CA HIS A 25 4.77 -2.09 -9.53
C HIS A 25 5.97 -1.14 -9.47
N ASN A 26 6.01 -0.14 -10.33
CA ASN A 26 7.08 0.85 -10.48
C ASN A 26 6.66 2.26 -10.07
N SER A 27 5.58 2.42 -9.32
CA SER A 27 5.17 3.73 -8.84
C SER A 27 6.22 4.33 -7.90
N ARG A 28 6.43 5.65 -7.99
CA ARG A 28 7.30 6.38 -7.06
C ARG A 28 6.94 6.05 -5.62
N GLU A 29 5.65 6.07 -5.31
CA GLU A 29 5.10 5.70 -4.02
C GLU A 29 5.57 4.33 -3.50
N ARG A 30 5.71 3.32 -4.38
CA ARG A 30 6.21 2.00 -3.98
C ARG A 30 7.74 1.96 -3.92
N LEU A 31 8.43 2.67 -4.80
CA LEU A 31 9.89 2.64 -4.87
C LEU A 31 10.56 3.42 -3.73
N GLU A 32 9.99 4.54 -3.33
CA GLU A 32 10.48 5.39 -2.24
C GLU A 32 10.32 4.75 -0.87
N TYR A 33 9.37 3.85 -0.74
CA TYR A 33 8.98 3.26 0.53
C TYR A 33 9.40 1.80 0.69
N ASP A 34 10.46 1.39 0.02
CA ASP A 34 11.06 0.07 0.07
C ASP A 34 10.00 -1.06 0.04
N PRO A 35 9.36 -1.29 -1.12
CA PRO A 35 8.34 -2.33 -1.24
C PRO A 35 8.92 -3.66 -0.78
N PRO A 36 8.10 -4.59 -0.28
CA PRO A 36 8.59 -5.91 0.06
C PRO A 36 9.38 -6.50 -1.10
N LYS A 37 10.69 -6.71 -0.93
CA LYS A 37 11.58 -7.29 -1.94
C LYS A 37 12.04 -8.65 -1.48
N CYS A 38 12.16 -9.59 -2.43
CA CYS A 38 12.87 -10.82 -2.16
C CYS A 38 14.34 -10.48 -1.92
N HIS A 39 14.87 -11.00 -0.83
CA HIS A 39 16.31 -10.95 -0.61
C HIS A 39 17.01 -11.68 -1.77
N PRO A 40 18.19 -11.23 -2.26
CA PRO A 40 18.92 -11.93 -3.30
C PRO A 40 19.00 -13.43 -3.00
N ASP A 41 18.91 -14.24 -4.03
CA ASP A 41 19.00 -15.70 -3.98
C ASP A 41 17.97 -16.43 -3.09
N THR A 42 16.91 -15.73 -2.64
CA THR A 42 15.76 -16.34 -1.96
C THR A 42 14.57 -16.51 -2.90
N ARG A 43 13.69 -17.47 -2.59
CA ARG A 43 12.48 -17.78 -3.36
C ARG A 43 12.71 -18.16 -4.83
N VAL A 44 13.93 -18.57 -5.19
CA VAL A 44 14.35 -18.85 -6.57
C VAL A 44 13.45 -19.89 -7.22
N ALA A 45 13.18 -21.01 -6.56
CA ALA A 45 12.31 -22.09 -7.09
C ALA A 45 10.87 -21.63 -7.34
N VAL A 46 10.31 -20.82 -6.42
CA VAL A 46 8.95 -20.26 -6.57
C VAL A 46 8.88 -19.29 -7.73
N ILE A 47 9.87 -18.38 -7.81
CA ILE A 47 9.94 -17.39 -8.89
C ILE A 47 10.07 -18.09 -10.23
N GLN A 48 10.94 -19.10 -10.34
CA GLN A 48 11.13 -19.87 -11.57
C GLN A 48 9.86 -20.59 -11.98
N ALA A 49 9.18 -21.28 -11.06
CA ALA A 49 7.91 -21.96 -11.34
C ALA A 49 6.80 -21.03 -11.84
N ILE A 50 6.80 -19.76 -11.38
CA ILE A 50 5.84 -18.77 -11.88
C ILE A 50 6.24 -18.29 -13.27
N ILE A 51 7.53 -18.01 -13.51
CA ILE A 51 8.03 -17.59 -14.83
C ILE A 51 7.80 -18.69 -15.87
N ASP A 52 8.16 -19.95 -15.55
CA ASP A 52 7.92 -21.10 -16.46
C ASP A 52 6.45 -21.21 -16.83
N TRP A 53 5.53 -21.03 -15.87
CA TRP A 53 4.09 -21.03 -16.16
C TRP A 53 3.66 -19.84 -17.03
N ILE A 54 4.20 -18.63 -16.81
CA ILE A 54 3.90 -17.47 -17.66
C ILE A 54 4.35 -17.75 -19.09
N GLU A 55 5.52 -18.36 -19.26
CA GLU A 55 6.15 -18.61 -20.56
C GLU A 55 5.60 -19.84 -21.30
N ASP A 56 4.91 -20.73 -20.60
CA ASP A 56 4.31 -21.91 -21.21
C ASP A 56 3.20 -21.54 -22.20
N GLY A 57 3.48 -21.63 -23.49
CA GLY A 57 2.52 -21.38 -24.56
C GLY A 57 1.43 -22.46 -24.70
N GLN A 58 1.57 -23.60 -24.04
CA GLN A 58 0.62 -24.71 -24.08
C GLN A 58 -0.22 -24.84 -22.79
N LYS A 59 -0.08 -23.87 -21.86
CA LYS A 59 -0.84 -23.90 -20.61
C LYS A 59 -2.34 -23.89 -20.85
N THR A 60 -3.04 -24.65 -20.03
CA THR A 60 -4.52 -24.71 -20.00
C THR A 60 -5.12 -23.87 -18.89
N THR A 61 -4.28 -23.33 -18.00
CA THR A 61 -4.68 -22.46 -16.90
C THR A 61 -4.25 -21.03 -17.17
N PHE A 62 -5.15 -20.09 -16.97
CA PHE A 62 -4.92 -18.66 -17.24
C PHE A 62 -4.80 -17.82 -15.97
N ILE A 63 -5.03 -18.44 -14.82
CA ILE A 63 -4.87 -17.84 -13.50
C ILE A 63 -3.86 -18.67 -12.72
N LYS A 64 -2.86 -18.02 -12.12
CA LYS A 64 -2.01 -18.63 -11.09
C LYS A 64 -2.33 -17.96 -9.76
N TRP A 65 -2.85 -18.74 -8.80
CA TRP A 65 -3.14 -18.25 -7.47
C TRP A 65 -1.98 -18.53 -6.53
N LEU A 66 -1.19 -17.50 -6.23
CA LEU A 66 -0.11 -17.51 -5.24
C LEU A 66 -0.72 -17.29 -3.85
N ASN A 67 -0.88 -18.35 -3.07
CA ASN A 67 -1.51 -18.25 -1.77
C ASN A 67 -0.60 -18.71 -0.62
N GLY A 68 -0.88 -18.21 0.57
CA GLY A 68 -0.12 -18.52 1.77
C GLY A 68 -0.48 -17.59 2.93
N ALA A 69 -0.04 -17.94 4.13
CA ALA A 69 -0.29 -17.18 5.34
C ALA A 69 0.26 -15.73 5.26
N ALA A 70 -0.12 -14.88 6.23
CA ALA A 70 0.49 -13.57 6.38
C ALA A 70 2.01 -13.70 6.61
N GLY A 71 2.80 -12.79 6.02
CA GLY A 71 4.23 -12.72 6.27
C GLY A 71 5.13 -13.75 5.59
N VAL A 72 4.57 -14.63 4.73
CA VAL A 72 5.39 -15.62 3.98
C VAL A 72 6.09 -15.04 2.74
N GLY A 73 5.83 -13.78 2.37
CA GLY A 73 6.54 -13.08 1.29
C GLY A 73 5.83 -13.04 -0.06
N LYS A 74 4.48 -13.22 -0.12
CA LYS A 74 3.69 -13.15 -1.37
C LYS A 74 3.94 -11.88 -2.17
N SER A 75 3.81 -10.72 -1.52
CA SER A 75 3.99 -9.42 -2.18
C SER A 75 5.43 -9.18 -2.66
N ALA A 76 6.44 -9.71 -1.94
CA ALA A 76 7.83 -9.66 -2.38
C ALA A 76 8.04 -10.51 -3.65
N ILE A 77 7.41 -11.69 -3.73
CA ILE A 77 7.44 -12.54 -4.92
C ILE A 77 6.71 -11.86 -6.07
N ALA A 78 5.49 -11.33 -5.85
CA ALA A 78 4.71 -10.62 -6.87
C ALA A 78 5.47 -9.42 -7.42
N GLN A 79 6.12 -8.62 -6.57
CA GLN A 79 6.98 -7.50 -6.98
C GLN A 79 8.16 -7.98 -7.83
N LYS A 80 8.84 -9.05 -7.41
CA LYS A 80 9.97 -9.60 -8.17
C LYS A 80 9.55 -10.12 -9.54
N ILE A 81 8.41 -10.80 -9.63
CA ILE A 81 7.84 -11.26 -10.91
C ILE A 81 7.48 -10.06 -11.79
N ALA A 82 6.85 -9.01 -11.23
CA ALA A 82 6.54 -7.79 -11.98
C ALA A 82 7.79 -7.14 -12.59
N GLU A 83 8.86 -7.03 -11.82
CA GLU A 83 10.15 -6.49 -12.29
C GLU A 83 10.77 -7.35 -13.41
N LEU A 84 10.75 -8.68 -13.28
CA LEU A 84 11.26 -9.60 -14.30
C LEU A 84 10.42 -9.55 -15.58
N CYS A 85 9.10 -9.60 -15.46
CA CYS A 85 8.16 -9.52 -16.58
C CYS A 85 8.21 -8.16 -17.27
N HIS A 86 8.38 -7.06 -16.52
CA HIS A 86 8.58 -5.74 -17.10
C HIS A 86 9.86 -5.68 -17.96
N LYS A 87 10.97 -6.19 -17.45
CA LYS A 87 12.25 -6.23 -18.19
C LYS A 87 12.17 -7.10 -19.46
N SER A 88 11.39 -8.17 -19.45
CA SER A 88 11.20 -9.06 -20.61
C SER A 88 10.06 -8.61 -21.54
N GLY A 89 9.38 -7.49 -21.24
CA GLY A 89 8.23 -7.01 -22.03
C GLY A 89 6.97 -7.87 -21.88
N ARG A 90 6.87 -8.72 -20.85
CA ARG A 90 5.73 -9.62 -20.61
C ARG A 90 4.73 -9.09 -19.58
N LEU A 91 5.02 -8.00 -18.89
CA LEU A 91 4.10 -7.39 -17.95
C LEU A 91 3.07 -6.54 -18.70
N ALA A 92 1.82 -6.95 -18.67
CA ALA A 92 0.70 -6.20 -19.24
C ALA A 92 0.24 -5.08 -18.30
N ALA A 93 0.02 -5.42 -17.03
CA ALA A 93 -0.36 -4.49 -15.99
C ALA A 93 -0.09 -5.07 -14.60
N SER A 94 -0.16 -4.23 -13.58
CA SER A 94 -0.07 -4.65 -12.19
C SER A 94 -0.98 -3.81 -11.30
N PHE A 95 -1.54 -4.43 -10.26
CA PHE A 95 -2.30 -3.73 -9.23
C PHE A 95 -1.97 -4.34 -7.85
N PHE A 96 -1.48 -3.50 -6.95
CA PHE A 96 -1.09 -3.89 -5.60
C PHE A 96 -2.03 -3.20 -4.61
N TRP A 97 -2.98 -3.96 -4.04
CA TRP A 97 -3.88 -3.45 -3.02
C TRP A 97 -3.16 -3.09 -1.73
N SER A 98 -3.75 -2.20 -0.96
CA SER A 98 -3.30 -1.83 0.38
C SER A 98 -4.46 -1.23 1.16
N ARG A 99 -4.83 -1.85 2.27
CA ARG A 99 -5.90 -1.38 3.17
C ARG A 99 -5.65 0.02 3.75
N SER A 100 -4.39 0.45 3.80
CA SER A 100 -3.98 1.73 4.39
C SER A 100 -3.73 2.83 3.36
N ALA A 101 -4.06 2.60 2.08
CA ALA A 101 -3.77 3.57 1.03
C ALA A 101 -5.03 3.81 0.19
N GLY A 102 -5.63 4.98 0.33
CA GLY A 102 -6.84 5.36 -0.40
C GLY A 102 -6.71 5.20 -1.91
N GLY A 103 -7.80 4.77 -2.54
CA GLY A 103 -7.87 4.50 -3.97
C GLY A 103 -7.23 3.20 -4.44
N ARG A 104 -6.66 2.40 -3.51
CA ARG A 104 -6.21 1.02 -3.74
C ARG A 104 -6.58 0.07 -2.60
N ASP A 105 -7.58 0.43 -1.84
CA ASP A 105 -8.20 -0.33 -0.75
C ASP A 105 -9.53 -0.97 -1.16
N ASP A 106 -10.06 -0.61 -2.33
CA ASP A 106 -11.27 -1.16 -2.93
C ASP A 106 -11.09 -1.57 -4.40
N GLU A 107 -12.17 -1.98 -5.05
CA GLU A 107 -12.20 -2.41 -6.45
C GLU A 107 -12.39 -1.27 -7.46
N GLY A 108 -12.82 -0.08 -7.02
CA GLY A 108 -13.35 0.97 -7.90
C GLY A 108 -12.38 1.46 -8.97
N ARG A 109 -11.08 1.50 -8.67
CA ARG A 109 -10.04 1.96 -9.60
C ARG A 109 -9.29 0.84 -10.31
N LEU A 110 -9.65 -0.43 -10.07
CA LEU A 110 -8.93 -1.58 -10.62
C LEU A 110 -8.90 -1.55 -12.16
N ILE A 111 -10.06 -1.59 -12.79
CA ILE A 111 -10.15 -1.76 -14.26
C ILE A 111 -9.56 -0.57 -15.01
N ALA A 112 -9.86 0.65 -14.57
CA ALA A 112 -9.26 1.85 -15.15
C ALA A 112 -7.73 1.82 -15.05
N SER A 113 -7.18 1.41 -13.90
CA SER A 113 -5.73 1.29 -13.70
C SER A 113 -5.08 0.24 -14.59
N LEU A 114 -5.74 -0.90 -14.80
CA LEU A 114 -5.26 -1.94 -15.71
C LEU A 114 -5.31 -1.47 -17.17
N ALA A 115 -6.43 -0.86 -17.59
CA ALA A 115 -6.58 -0.31 -18.94
C ALA A 115 -5.51 0.74 -19.23
N TYR A 116 -5.28 1.68 -18.33
CA TYR A 116 -4.23 2.71 -18.50
C TYR A 116 -2.84 2.11 -18.73
N GLN A 117 -2.45 1.09 -17.96
CA GLN A 117 -1.15 0.41 -18.13
C GLN A 117 -1.10 -0.33 -19.48
N LEU A 118 -2.19 -0.98 -19.91
CA LEU A 118 -2.28 -1.62 -21.22
C LEU A 118 -2.04 -0.63 -22.37
N LEU A 119 -2.53 0.63 -22.27
CA LEU A 119 -2.27 1.66 -23.27
C LEU A 119 -0.79 2.03 -23.40
N THR A 120 0.00 1.87 -22.32
CA THR A 120 1.45 2.13 -22.35
C THR A 120 2.23 0.98 -22.95
N VAL A 121 1.76 -0.26 -22.75
CA VAL A 121 2.41 -1.49 -23.22
C VAL A 121 2.00 -1.83 -24.65
N ILE A 122 0.75 -1.55 -25.02
CA ILE A 122 0.16 -1.79 -26.36
C ILE A 122 -0.40 -0.46 -26.89
N PRO A 123 0.44 0.41 -27.47
CA PRO A 123 0.03 1.76 -27.90
C PRO A 123 -1.12 1.78 -28.92
N GLN A 124 -1.32 0.70 -29.66
CA GLN A 124 -2.41 0.54 -30.63
C GLN A 124 -3.81 0.60 -29.99
N LEU A 125 -3.91 0.31 -28.67
CA LEU A 125 -5.17 0.38 -27.94
C LEU A 125 -5.66 1.82 -27.69
N ARG A 126 -4.80 2.84 -27.85
CA ARG A 126 -5.15 4.22 -27.53
C ARG A 126 -6.39 4.72 -28.29
N GLY A 127 -6.41 4.56 -29.61
CA GLY A 127 -7.54 5.00 -30.42
C GLY A 127 -8.87 4.36 -30.02
N PRO A 128 -8.97 3.02 -29.97
CA PRO A 128 -10.17 2.33 -29.51
C PRO A 128 -10.63 2.74 -28.09
N VAL A 129 -9.71 2.86 -27.15
CA VAL A 129 -10.06 3.23 -25.75
C VAL A 129 -10.47 4.70 -25.65
N GLU A 130 -9.78 5.62 -26.34
CA GLU A 130 -10.18 7.03 -26.39
C GLU A 130 -11.59 7.17 -26.97
N THR A 131 -11.90 6.43 -28.04
CA THR A 131 -13.25 6.38 -28.62
C THR A 131 -14.29 5.86 -27.61
N ALA A 132 -13.98 4.80 -26.86
CA ALA A 132 -14.89 4.27 -25.83
C ALA A 132 -15.19 5.30 -24.73
N VAL A 133 -14.18 6.05 -24.29
CA VAL A 133 -14.32 7.10 -23.28
C VAL A 133 -15.08 8.32 -23.83
N GLU A 134 -14.86 8.70 -25.08
CA GLU A 134 -15.60 9.79 -25.75
C GLU A 134 -17.09 9.44 -25.93
N LEU A 135 -17.42 8.17 -26.23
CA LEU A 135 -18.79 7.70 -26.37
C LEU A 135 -19.55 7.59 -25.05
N ASP A 136 -18.86 7.22 -23.96
CA ASP A 136 -19.42 7.18 -22.61
C ASP A 136 -18.50 7.90 -21.62
N PRO A 137 -18.65 9.21 -21.41
CA PRO A 137 -17.83 9.97 -20.45
C PRO A 137 -17.98 9.49 -18.99
N TYR A 138 -19.03 8.71 -18.68
CA TYR A 138 -19.27 8.13 -17.35
C TYR A 138 -18.76 6.69 -17.23
N ILE A 139 -17.98 6.19 -18.18
CA ILE A 139 -17.51 4.80 -18.22
C ILE A 139 -16.83 4.37 -16.92
N PHE A 140 -16.07 5.25 -16.29
CA PHE A 140 -15.36 4.98 -15.03
C PHE A 140 -16.27 4.85 -13.80
N THR A 141 -17.53 5.27 -13.90
CA THR A 141 -18.55 5.11 -12.85
C THR A 141 -19.53 3.96 -13.13
N ARG A 142 -19.36 3.27 -14.28
CA ARG A 142 -20.13 2.07 -14.61
C ARG A 142 -19.65 0.85 -13.81
N SER A 143 -20.41 -0.25 -13.87
CA SER A 143 -20.00 -1.52 -13.28
C SER A 143 -18.66 -2.00 -13.86
N LEU A 144 -17.90 -2.77 -13.08
CA LEU A 144 -16.59 -3.27 -13.53
C LEU A 144 -16.72 -4.20 -14.76
N GLU A 145 -17.86 -4.90 -14.95
CA GLU A 145 -18.14 -5.67 -16.17
C GLU A 145 -18.23 -4.76 -17.39
N THR A 146 -18.89 -3.60 -17.27
CA THR A 146 -18.96 -2.63 -18.37
C THR A 146 -17.58 -2.03 -18.64
N GLN A 147 -16.84 -1.69 -17.58
CA GLN A 147 -15.50 -1.14 -17.72
C GLN A 147 -14.53 -2.12 -18.40
N ILE A 148 -14.47 -3.39 -17.97
CA ILE A 148 -13.54 -4.38 -18.54
C ILE A 148 -13.91 -4.68 -20.02
N GLU A 149 -15.20 -4.77 -20.33
CA GLU A 149 -15.66 -4.98 -21.69
C GLU A 149 -15.28 -3.80 -22.60
N SER A 150 -15.60 -2.55 -22.20
CA SER A 150 -15.40 -1.36 -23.02
C SER A 150 -13.96 -0.87 -23.08
N LEU A 151 -13.18 -1.00 -21.99
CA LEU A 151 -11.84 -0.43 -21.89
C LEU A 151 -10.73 -1.45 -22.18
N ILE A 152 -11.02 -2.76 -22.13
CA ILE A 152 -10.00 -3.80 -22.32
C ILE A 152 -10.41 -4.80 -23.40
N VAL A 153 -11.56 -5.49 -23.27
CA VAL A 153 -11.92 -6.60 -24.16
C VAL A 153 -12.18 -6.12 -25.58
N GLN A 154 -13.06 -5.14 -25.79
CA GLN A 154 -13.40 -4.65 -27.12
C GLN A 154 -12.22 -3.97 -27.82
N PRO A 155 -11.45 -3.08 -27.16
CA PRO A 155 -10.23 -2.53 -27.74
C PRO A 155 -9.21 -3.59 -28.17
N LEU A 156 -8.99 -4.63 -27.35
CA LEU A 156 -8.10 -5.73 -27.73
C LEU A 156 -8.62 -6.49 -28.95
N LYS A 157 -9.92 -6.77 -29.04
CA LYS A 157 -10.53 -7.42 -30.20
C LYS A 157 -10.37 -6.58 -31.44
N GLU A 158 -10.67 -5.28 -31.38
CA GLU A 158 -10.54 -4.36 -32.52
C GLU A 158 -9.11 -4.35 -33.06
N VAL A 159 -8.10 -4.36 -32.19
CA VAL A 159 -6.69 -4.33 -32.60
C VAL A 159 -6.20 -5.69 -33.14
N PHE A 160 -6.59 -6.80 -32.51
CA PHE A 160 -5.95 -8.10 -32.77
C PHE A 160 -6.80 -9.08 -33.58
N GLU A 161 -8.15 -8.98 -33.61
CA GLU A 161 -8.97 -9.86 -34.47
C GLU A 161 -8.94 -9.45 -35.94
N HIS A 162 -8.64 -8.18 -36.25
CA HIS A 162 -8.64 -7.65 -37.62
C HIS A 162 -7.24 -7.39 -38.17
N ASN A 163 -6.17 -7.68 -37.44
CA ASN A 163 -4.81 -7.30 -37.82
C ASN A 163 -3.84 -8.48 -37.70
N GLU A 164 -3.67 -9.25 -38.79
CA GLU A 164 -2.74 -10.38 -38.86
C GLU A 164 -1.27 -9.99 -38.58
N GLN A 165 -0.92 -8.71 -38.67
CA GLN A 165 0.43 -8.17 -38.43
C GLN A 165 0.68 -7.74 -36.98
N GLY A 166 -0.34 -7.72 -36.10
CA GLY A 166 -0.26 -7.24 -34.71
C GLY A 166 -0.19 -8.34 -33.66
N GLN A 167 0.24 -9.55 -33.98
CA GLN A 167 0.33 -10.63 -32.99
C GLN A 167 1.33 -10.28 -31.88
N VAL A 168 0.83 -10.20 -30.65
CA VAL A 168 1.67 -10.24 -29.45
C VAL A 168 2.33 -11.62 -29.42
N ALA A 169 3.63 -11.66 -29.68
CA ALA A 169 4.37 -12.89 -29.95
C ALA A 169 4.58 -13.81 -28.72
N TYR A 170 4.12 -13.38 -27.53
CA TYR A 170 4.37 -14.08 -26.27
C TYR A 170 3.24 -13.84 -25.25
N PRO A 171 3.03 -14.78 -24.31
CA PRO A 171 2.04 -14.59 -23.26
C PRO A 171 2.40 -13.38 -22.36
N MET A 172 1.37 -12.61 -22.00
CA MET A 172 1.49 -11.47 -21.11
C MET A 172 0.77 -11.74 -19.78
N VAL A 173 1.28 -11.12 -18.70
CA VAL A 173 0.73 -11.31 -17.36
C VAL A 173 0.21 -9.99 -16.78
N ILE A 174 -0.96 -10.08 -16.14
CA ILE A 174 -1.48 -9.08 -15.20
C ILE A 174 -1.21 -9.59 -13.79
N ILE A 175 -0.62 -8.77 -12.94
CA ILE A 175 -0.29 -9.13 -11.55
C ILE A 175 -1.22 -8.38 -10.61
N LEU A 176 -1.93 -9.14 -9.78
CA LEU A 176 -2.87 -8.65 -8.77
C LEU A 176 -2.40 -9.11 -7.39
N ASP A 177 -1.80 -8.22 -6.60
CA ASP A 177 -1.26 -8.56 -5.28
C ASP A 177 -2.11 -8.00 -4.16
N GLY A 178 -2.34 -8.82 -3.12
CA GLY A 178 -3.07 -8.41 -1.93
C GLY A 178 -4.59 -8.38 -2.10
N LEU A 179 -5.17 -9.28 -2.92
CA LEU A 179 -6.63 -9.33 -3.11
C LEU A 179 -7.40 -9.41 -1.78
N ASP A 180 -6.86 -10.04 -0.75
CA ASP A 180 -7.42 -10.06 0.61
C ASP A 180 -7.41 -8.68 1.28
N GLU A 181 -6.69 -7.72 0.75
CA GLU A 181 -6.67 -6.32 1.21
C GLU A 181 -7.69 -5.43 0.48
N CYS A 182 -8.35 -5.96 -0.55
CA CYS A 182 -9.40 -5.26 -1.29
C CYS A 182 -10.73 -5.31 -0.54
N GLY A 183 -11.20 -4.17 -0.02
CA GLY A 183 -12.54 -3.95 0.48
C GLY A 183 -13.17 -5.08 1.31
N LYS A 184 -14.43 -5.37 1.01
CA LYS A 184 -15.21 -6.43 1.66
C LYS A 184 -15.09 -7.76 0.90
N PRO A 185 -15.38 -8.89 1.56
CA PRO A 185 -15.34 -10.23 0.92
C PRO A 185 -16.14 -10.33 -0.38
N GLU A 186 -17.25 -9.59 -0.49
CA GLU A 186 -18.12 -9.57 -1.68
C GLU A 186 -17.40 -8.94 -2.87
N ALA A 187 -16.60 -7.88 -2.66
CA ALA A 187 -15.79 -7.24 -3.69
C ALA A 187 -14.70 -8.20 -4.21
N GLN A 188 -14.06 -8.94 -3.31
CA GLN A 188 -13.05 -9.94 -3.67
C GLN A 188 -13.64 -11.06 -4.54
N GLN A 189 -14.82 -11.56 -4.16
CA GLN A 189 -15.55 -12.56 -4.94
C GLN A 189 -16.00 -12.03 -6.30
N TYR A 190 -16.44 -10.77 -6.33
CA TYR A 190 -16.85 -10.08 -7.56
C TYR A 190 -15.69 -9.94 -8.55
N ILE A 191 -14.52 -9.50 -8.10
CA ILE A 191 -13.31 -9.42 -8.92
C ILE A 191 -12.93 -10.79 -9.50
N LEU A 192 -12.91 -11.82 -8.67
CA LEU A 192 -12.55 -13.18 -9.12
C LEU A 192 -13.51 -13.71 -10.18
N ARG A 193 -14.81 -13.50 -10.00
CA ARG A 193 -15.83 -13.87 -11.01
C ARG A 193 -15.64 -13.08 -12.30
N LEU A 194 -15.43 -11.76 -12.20
CA LEU A 194 -15.20 -10.89 -13.34
C LEU A 194 -13.99 -11.35 -14.19
N ILE A 195 -12.89 -11.73 -13.53
CA ILE A 195 -11.69 -12.25 -14.21
C ILE A 195 -12.02 -13.57 -14.89
N ALA A 196 -12.69 -14.50 -14.20
CA ALA A 196 -13.08 -15.81 -14.77
C ALA A 196 -13.93 -15.66 -16.02
N ASP A 197 -14.90 -14.74 -16.00
CA ASP A 197 -15.82 -14.48 -17.12
C ASP A 197 -15.14 -13.76 -18.31
N SER A 198 -14.00 -13.12 -18.06
CA SER A 198 -13.29 -12.30 -19.04
C SER A 198 -12.11 -13.02 -19.72
N VAL A 199 -11.46 -13.97 -19.04
CA VAL A 199 -10.24 -14.64 -19.51
C VAL A 199 -10.41 -15.25 -20.90
N SER A 200 -11.55 -15.88 -21.19
CA SER A 200 -11.83 -16.51 -22.48
C SER A 200 -12.15 -15.52 -23.60
N LYS A 201 -12.37 -14.25 -23.28
CA LYS A 201 -12.75 -13.20 -24.24
C LYS A 201 -11.53 -12.47 -24.83
N PHE A 202 -10.36 -12.61 -24.23
CA PHE A 202 -9.16 -11.92 -24.70
C PHE A 202 -8.63 -12.58 -25.98
N PRO A 203 -8.38 -11.81 -27.04
CA PRO A 203 -7.84 -12.32 -28.30
C PRO A 203 -6.33 -12.60 -28.26
N ILE A 204 -5.67 -12.25 -27.16
CA ILE A 204 -4.24 -12.47 -26.91
C ILE A 204 -4.04 -13.37 -25.69
N PRO A 205 -2.89 -14.07 -25.57
CA PRO A 205 -2.62 -14.96 -24.44
C PRO A 205 -2.31 -14.17 -23.15
N LEU A 206 -3.36 -13.59 -22.56
CA LEU A 206 -3.29 -12.82 -21.31
C LEU A 206 -3.60 -13.73 -20.12
N CYS A 207 -2.73 -13.73 -19.11
CA CYS A 207 -2.91 -14.51 -17.88
C CYS A 207 -2.79 -13.63 -16.63
N PHE A 208 -3.25 -14.16 -15.49
CA PHE A 208 -3.30 -13.45 -14.21
C PHE A 208 -2.49 -14.17 -13.14
N LEU A 209 -1.55 -13.47 -12.51
CA LEU A 209 -0.95 -13.89 -11.25
C LEU A 209 -1.70 -13.17 -10.12
N ILE A 210 -2.47 -13.92 -9.32
CA ILE A 210 -3.24 -13.37 -8.19
C ILE A 210 -2.58 -13.83 -6.90
N ALA A 211 -2.13 -12.89 -6.06
CA ALA A 211 -1.55 -13.19 -4.75
C ALA A 211 -2.50 -12.75 -3.65
N SER A 212 -2.79 -13.66 -2.70
CA SER A 212 -3.67 -13.38 -1.57
C SER A 212 -3.46 -14.34 -0.40
N ARG A 213 -3.99 -14.00 0.76
CA ARG A 213 -4.23 -14.97 1.83
C ARG A 213 -5.40 -15.89 1.41
N PRO A 214 -5.40 -17.16 1.87
CA PRO A 214 -6.51 -18.08 1.60
C PRO A 214 -7.69 -17.82 2.56
N GLU A 215 -8.20 -16.58 2.60
CA GLU A 215 -9.39 -16.23 3.35
C GLU A 215 -10.61 -16.97 2.81
N LYS A 216 -11.65 -17.15 3.63
CA LYS A 216 -12.78 -18.00 3.29
C LYS A 216 -13.42 -17.63 1.95
N ALA A 217 -13.74 -16.34 1.75
CA ALA A 217 -14.41 -15.86 0.54
C ALA A 217 -13.57 -16.13 -0.73
N ILE A 218 -12.27 -15.86 -0.68
CA ILE A 218 -11.34 -16.10 -1.78
C ILE A 218 -11.18 -17.60 -2.06
N ARG A 219 -10.96 -18.39 -1.01
CA ARG A 219 -10.83 -19.84 -1.12
C ARG A 219 -12.08 -20.50 -1.71
N ASP A 220 -13.26 -20.08 -1.25
CA ASP A 220 -14.54 -20.61 -1.74
C ASP A 220 -14.74 -20.23 -3.22
N SER A 221 -14.35 -19.03 -3.64
CA SER A 221 -14.36 -18.62 -5.04
C SER A 221 -13.45 -19.49 -5.91
N PHE A 222 -12.20 -19.71 -5.50
CA PHE A 222 -11.27 -20.56 -6.24
C PHE A 222 -11.67 -22.05 -6.24
N ASN A 223 -12.53 -22.49 -5.32
CA ASN A 223 -13.11 -23.83 -5.30
C ASN A 223 -14.34 -23.97 -6.22
N ASN A 224 -14.90 -22.85 -6.72
CA ASN A 224 -15.96 -22.90 -7.70
C ASN A 224 -15.45 -23.51 -9.02
N GLN A 225 -16.28 -24.32 -9.67
CA GLN A 225 -15.91 -25.07 -10.87
C GLN A 225 -15.35 -24.20 -12.00
N ALA A 226 -15.89 -22.99 -12.19
CA ALA A 226 -15.46 -22.08 -13.24
C ALA A 226 -14.00 -21.60 -13.02
N LEU A 227 -13.65 -21.19 -11.81
CA LEU A 227 -12.29 -20.77 -11.46
C LEU A 227 -11.34 -21.97 -11.32
N LEU A 228 -11.81 -23.07 -10.74
CA LEU A 228 -10.99 -24.26 -10.52
C LEU A 228 -10.43 -24.81 -11.83
N ALA A 229 -11.22 -24.81 -12.91
CA ALA A 229 -10.83 -25.35 -14.22
C ALA A 229 -9.71 -24.56 -14.90
N ILE A 230 -9.59 -23.25 -14.61
CA ILE A 230 -8.66 -22.34 -15.27
C ILE A 230 -7.53 -21.83 -14.34
N THR A 231 -7.48 -22.35 -13.09
CA THR A 231 -6.52 -21.89 -12.08
C THR A 231 -5.48 -22.96 -11.75
N ASP A 232 -4.22 -22.58 -11.83
CA ASP A 232 -3.11 -23.31 -11.22
C ASP A 232 -2.81 -22.70 -9.84
N ARG A 233 -2.70 -23.56 -8.80
CA ARG A 233 -2.52 -23.13 -7.42
C ARG A 233 -1.10 -23.35 -6.95
N LEU A 234 -0.46 -22.26 -6.51
CA LEU A 234 0.84 -22.29 -5.88
C LEU A 234 0.72 -21.90 -4.41
N VAL A 235 0.88 -22.87 -3.52
CA VAL A 235 0.83 -22.68 -2.07
C VAL A 235 2.24 -22.47 -1.56
N LEU A 236 2.48 -21.35 -0.85
CA LEU A 236 3.76 -21.09 -0.18
C LEU A 236 3.81 -21.86 1.15
N ASP A 237 4.18 -23.12 1.06
CA ASP A 237 4.31 -24.07 2.17
C ASP A 237 5.77 -24.55 2.34
N GLU A 238 5.97 -25.55 3.20
CA GLU A 238 7.27 -26.14 3.49
C GLU A 238 7.95 -26.81 2.28
N LYS A 239 7.24 -27.12 1.20
CA LYS A 239 7.79 -27.71 -0.03
C LYS A 239 8.82 -26.80 -0.72
N TYR A 240 8.72 -25.50 -0.49
CA TYR A 240 9.65 -24.51 -1.04
C TYR A 240 10.78 -24.16 -0.08
N HIS A 241 11.02 -24.97 0.96
CA HIS A 241 12.11 -24.82 1.93
C HIS A 241 12.30 -23.38 2.45
N PRO A 242 11.24 -22.74 2.98
CA PRO A 242 11.34 -21.35 3.44
C PRO A 242 12.39 -21.15 4.53
N GLY A 243 12.72 -22.20 5.28
CA GLY A 243 13.75 -22.16 6.32
C GLY A 243 15.15 -21.89 5.78
N ASP A 244 15.51 -22.42 4.61
CA ASP A 244 16.81 -22.19 3.98
C ASP A 244 16.94 -20.74 3.49
N ASP A 245 15.91 -20.23 2.85
CA ASP A 245 15.81 -18.83 2.42
C ASP A 245 15.90 -17.87 3.60
N ILE A 246 15.17 -18.16 4.69
CA ILE A 246 15.20 -17.34 5.91
C ILE A 246 16.58 -17.38 6.56
N ARG A 247 17.25 -18.53 6.53
CA ARG A 247 18.64 -18.65 7.01
C ARG A 247 19.57 -17.74 6.23
N LEU A 248 19.51 -17.80 4.89
CA LEU A 248 20.32 -16.95 4.01
C LEU A 248 20.08 -15.47 4.34
N PHE A 249 18.81 -15.06 4.38
CA PHE A 249 18.43 -13.70 4.74
C PHE A 249 19.00 -13.26 6.11
N LEU A 250 18.88 -14.09 7.14
CA LEU A 250 19.37 -13.78 8.49
C LEU A 250 20.90 -13.65 8.50
N VAL A 251 21.62 -14.60 7.89
CA VAL A 251 23.08 -14.58 7.85
C VAL A 251 23.58 -13.31 7.21
N GLU A 252 23.10 -12.96 6.01
CA GLU A 252 23.55 -11.75 5.31
C GLU A 252 23.12 -10.46 6.01
N SER A 253 21.93 -10.45 6.60
CA SER A 253 21.46 -9.30 7.38
C SER A 253 22.32 -9.06 8.62
N PHE A 254 22.71 -10.10 9.36
CA PHE A 254 23.59 -9.95 10.52
C PHE A 254 25.03 -9.61 10.12
N GLU A 255 25.53 -10.10 8.99
CA GLU A 255 26.80 -9.63 8.44
C GLU A 255 26.75 -8.14 8.08
N SER A 256 25.62 -7.66 7.55
CA SER A 256 25.41 -6.22 7.35
C SER A 256 25.46 -5.45 8.69
N VAL A 257 24.80 -5.94 9.76
CA VAL A 257 24.87 -5.32 11.10
C VAL A 257 26.30 -5.24 11.60
N LYS A 258 27.09 -6.29 11.45
CA LYS A 258 28.51 -6.30 11.85
C LYS A 258 29.34 -5.26 11.11
N ARG A 259 28.98 -4.93 9.86
CA ARG A 259 29.69 -3.93 9.06
C ARG A 259 29.27 -2.50 9.33
N THR A 260 27.95 -2.26 9.50
CA THR A 260 27.39 -0.91 9.42
C THR A 260 26.88 -0.36 10.76
N HIS A 261 26.61 -1.20 11.77
CA HIS A 261 26.03 -0.73 13.02
C HIS A 261 27.01 0.17 13.80
N GLU A 262 26.55 1.26 14.39
CA GLU A 262 27.36 2.21 15.16
C GLU A 262 28.16 1.54 16.30
N LEU A 263 27.52 0.60 17.00
CA LEU A 263 28.12 -0.14 18.14
C LEU A 263 28.80 -1.45 17.71
N ARG A 264 29.11 -1.64 16.42
CA ARG A 264 29.71 -2.88 15.87
C ARG A 264 31.01 -3.30 16.56
N VAL A 265 31.79 -2.33 17.01
CA VAL A 265 33.09 -2.60 17.69
C VAL A 265 32.89 -3.32 19.05
N LEU A 266 31.69 -3.31 19.60
CA LEU A 266 31.38 -3.98 20.86
C LEU A 266 30.80 -5.39 20.65
N LEU A 267 30.68 -5.86 19.41
CA LEU A 267 30.20 -7.20 19.10
C LEU A 267 31.26 -8.25 19.35
N PRO A 268 30.90 -9.44 19.85
CA PRO A 268 31.80 -10.56 19.96
C PRO A 268 32.36 -10.98 18.59
N ALA A 269 33.58 -11.55 18.57
CA ALA A 269 34.24 -11.99 17.33
C ALA A 269 33.39 -13.01 16.55
N VAL A 270 32.69 -13.90 17.26
CA VAL A 270 31.73 -14.86 16.69
C VAL A 270 30.31 -14.45 17.13
N TRP A 271 29.64 -13.72 16.29
CA TRP A 271 28.26 -13.27 16.54
C TRP A 271 27.52 -13.01 15.20
N PRO A 272 26.24 -13.39 15.08
CA PRO A 272 25.56 -14.36 15.94
C PRO A 272 26.14 -15.77 15.79
N SER A 273 25.91 -16.65 16.75
CA SER A 273 26.33 -18.05 16.62
C SER A 273 25.41 -18.79 15.62
N ASN A 274 25.94 -19.89 15.03
CA ASN A 274 25.11 -20.75 14.18
C ASN A 274 23.88 -21.30 14.92
N ASN A 275 23.99 -21.53 16.24
CA ASN A 275 22.86 -21.97 17.05
C ASN A 275 21.79 -20.87 17.18
N ASP A 276 22.18 -19.61 17.28
CA ASP A 276 21.24 -18.49 17.32
C ASP A 276 20.47 -18.39 16.01
N ILE A 277 21.16 -18.46 14.87
CA ILE A 277 20.53 -18.51 13.54
C ILE A 277 19.56 -19.68 13.44
N ASN A 278 19.96 -20.89 13.85
CA ASN A 278 19.10 -22.08 13.85
C ASN A 278 17.82 -21.89 14.69
N ARG A 279 17.95 -21.22 15.84
CA ARG A 279 16.80 -20.91 16.71
C ARG A 279 15.86 -19.91 16.04
N LEU A 280 16.39 -18.86 15.41
CA LEU A 280 15.57 -17.86 14.71
C LEU A 280 14.84 -18.48 13.51
N VAL A 281 15.52 -19.30 12.70
CA VAL A 281 14.91 -20.04 11.58
C VAL A 281 13.74 -20.91 12.05
N ARG A 282 13.93 -21.69 13.11
CA ARG A 282 12.86 -22.52 13.66
C ARG A 282 11.68 -21.69 14.16
N ARG A 283 11.95 -20.56 14.85
CA ARG A 283 10.92 -19.65 15.37
C ARG A 283 10.17 -18.91 14.28
N SER A 284 10.79 -18.67 13.14
CA SER A 284 10.12 -18.04 12.01
C SER A 284 8.97 -18.87 11.44
N SER A 285 8.99 -20.21 11.63
CA SER A 285 7.94 -21.11 11.08
C SER A 285 7.62 -20.81 9.61
N GLY A 286 8.64 -20.54 8.78
CA GLY A 286 8.49 -20.19 7.37
C GLY A 286 8.04 -18.75 7.11
N GLN A 287 7.85 -17.93 8.14
CA GLN A 287 7.39 -16.55 8.00
C GLN A 287 8.58 -15.57 7.93
N PHE A 288 8.84 -15.00 6.76
CA PHE A 288 9.88 -13.99 6.57
C PHE A 288 9.69 -12.75 7.44
N ILE A 289 8.45 -12.39 7.74
CA ILE A 289 8.16 -11.21 8.56
C ILE A 289 8.76 -11.32 9.96
N TYR A 290 8.78 -12.52 10.56
CA TYR A 290 9.43 -12.72 11.85
C TYR A 290 10.92 -12.38 11.76
N ALA A 291 11.61 -12.96 10.78
CA ALA A 291 13.04 -12.74 10.57
C ALA A 291 13.35 -11.26 10.27
N ALA A 292 12.56 -10.61 9.41
CA ALA A 292 12.70 -9.19 9.08
C ALA A 292 12.51 -8.30 10.30
N THR A 293 11.49 -8.58 11.12
CA THR A 293 11.23 -7.82 12.36
C THR A 293 12.36 -8.00 13.37
N VAL A 294 12.88 -9.24 13.52
CA VAL A 294 14.06 -9.51 14.37
C VAL A 294 15.27 -8.70 13.91
N VAL A 295 15.58 -8.69 12.62
CA VAL A 295 16.69 -7.93 12.07
C VAL A 295 16.52 -6.42 12.32
N LYS A 296 15.33 -5.88 12.07
CA LYS A 296 15.03 -4.46 12.35
C LYS A 296 15.17 -4.13 13.83
N PHE A 297 14.68 -4.99 14.73
CA PHE A 297 14.82 -4.82 16.16
C PHE A 297 16.30 -4.81 16.61
N VAL A 298 17.12 -5.74 16.09
CA VAL A 298 18.56 -5.83 16.40
C VAL A 298 19.35 -4.67 15.82
N LYS A 299 18.92 -4.10 14.68
CA LYS A 299 19.55 -2.93 14.06
C LYS A 299 19.29 -1.61 14.80
N SER A 300 18.40 -1.58 15.79
CA SER A 300 18.11 -0.36 16.54
C SER A 300 19.38 0.25 17.13
N SER A 301 19.65 1.51 16.83
CA SER A 301 20.88 2.24 17.20
C SER A 301 21.07 2.47 18.70
N ARG A 302 19.99 2.32 19.49
CA ARG A 302 19.99 2.67 20.92
C ARG A 302 20.68 1.64 21.81
N GLN A 303 20.78 0.39 21.39
CA GLN A 303 21.32 -0.70 22.21
C GLN A 303 22.30 -1.57 21.43
N LYS A 304 23.13 -2.30 22.18
CA LYS A 304 24.08 -3.23 21.58
C LYS A 304 23.35 -4.36 20.84
N PRO A 305 23.65 -4.64 19.56
CA PRO A 305 22.95 -5.66 18.76
C PRO A 305 22.91 -7.05 19.43
N ASN A 306 24.00 -7.46 20.09
CA ASN A 306 24.05 -8.74 20.77
C ASN A 306 23.06 -8.80 21.95
N LYS A 307 22.89 -7.69 22.70
CA LYS A 307 21.90 -7.63 23.78
C LYS A 307 20.47 -7.69 23.26
N GLN A 308 20.20 -7.01 22.14
CA GLN A 308 18.88 -7.09 21.47
C GLN A 308 18.60 -8.52 21.00
N LEU A 309 19.58 -9.19 20.43
CA LEU A 309 19.43 -10.60 20.03
C LEU A 309 19.21 -11.52 21.24
N ASP A 310 19.94 -11.34 22.34
CA ASP A 310 19.75 -12.10 23.58
C ASP A 310 18.31 -11.97 24.11
N ILE A 311 17.72 -10.76 24.04
CA ILE A 311 16.33 -10.52 24.43
C ILE A 311 15.38 -11.34 23.57
N ILE A 312 15.52 -11.30 22.23
CA ILE A 312 14.70 -12.10 21.32
C ILE A 312 14.83 -13.59 21.64
N LEU A 313 16.04 -14.08 21.76
CA LEU A 313 16.31 -15.50 22.04
C LEU A 313 15.81 -15.93 23.42
N GLY A 314 15.68 -15.01 24.38
CA GLY A 314 15.12 -15.25 25.70
C GLY A 314 13.60 -15.37 25.75
N ILE A 315 12.86 -14.94 24.70
CA ILE A 315 11.41 -15.07 24.64
C ILE A 315 11.05 -16.57 24.62
N THR A 316 10.12 -16.98 25.49
CA THR A 316 9.60 -18.35 25.53
C THR A 316 8.11 -18.36 25.18
N THR A 317 7.72 -19.18 24.21
CA THR A 317 6.32 -19.45 23.87
C THR A 317 5.95 -20.83 24.41
N ALA A 318 4.95 -20.88 25.27
CA ALA A 318 4.50 -22.13 25.88
C ALA A 318 3.66 -22.91 24.85
N GLY A 319 4.27 -23.88 24.13
CA GLY A 319 3.58 -24.98 23.44
C GLY A 319 2.35 -24.63 22.57
N SER A 320 2.29 -23.42 22.02
CA SER A 320 1.12 -22.96 21.27
C SER A 320 1.03 -23.62 19.89
N VAL A 321 -0.14 -24.14 19.57
CA VAL A 321 -0.47 -24.64 18.22
C VAL A 321 -0.68 -23.47 17.22
N ASN A 322 -0.70 -22.22 17.71
CA ASN A 322 -0.89 -21.04 16.87
C ASN A 322 0.38 -20.76 16.03
N PRO A 323 0.30 -20.76 14.70
CA PRO A 323 1.45 -20.48 13.82
C PRO A 323 2.01 -19.06 13.97
N PHE A 324 1.28 -18.14 14.59
CA PHE A 324 1.71 -16.77 14.86
C PHE A 324 2.28 -16.56 16.27
N ALA A 325 2.33 -17.59 17.11
CA ALA A 325 2.69 -17.44 18.53
C ALA A 325 4.06 -16.77 18.74
N GLU A 326 5.07 -17.11 17.93
CA GLU A 326 6.40 -16.51 18.01
C GLU A 326 6.40 -15.05 17.54
N LEU A 327 5.66 -14.73 16.49
CA LEU A 327 5.49 -13.36 15.99
C LEU A 327 4.71 -12.50 17.00
N ASP A 328 3.63 -13.05 17.56
CA ASP A 328 2.84 -12.38 18.59
C ASP A 328 3.69 -12.08 19.83
N ALA A 329 4.50 -13.05 20.27
CA ALA A 329 5.41 -12.87 21.38
C ALA A 329 6.48 -11.79 21.10
N LEU A 330 6.94 -11.71 19.87
CA LEU A 330 7.85 -10.65 19.42
C LEU A 330 7.16 -9.29 19.44
N TYR A 331 5.93 -9.16 18.94
CA TYR A 331 5.14 -7.93 19.03
C TYR A 331 4.88 -7.52 20.48
N HIS A 332 4.46 -8.46 21.34
CA HIS A 332 4.31 -8.18 22.77
C HIS A 332 5.60 -7.62 23.37
N ARG A 333 6.75 -8.17 23.01
CA ARG A 333 8.04 -7.66 23.50
C ARG A 333 8.33 -6.27 23.01
N ILE A 334 8.10 -5.98 21.72
CA ILE A 334 8.33 -4.66 21.13
C ILE A 334 7.44 -3.62 21.82
N PHE A 335 6.13 -3.86 21.91
CA PHE A 335 5.20 -2.92 22.56
C PHE A 335 5.46 -2.75 24.07
N SER A 336 6.02 -3.76 24.74
CA SER A 336 6.40 -3.67 26.16
C SER A 336 7.59 -2.74 26.42
N LEU A 337 8.29 -2.26 25.39
CA LEU A 337 9.34 -1.24 25.52
C LEU A 337 8.77 0.17 25.66
N VAL A 338 7.58 0.40 25.14
CA VAL A 338 6.87 1.68 25.27
C VAL A 338 6.49 1.89 26.73
N LEU A 339 6.74 3.08 27.25
CA LEU A 339 6.37 3.43 28.63
C LEU A 339 4.85 3.28 28.79
N LYS A 340 4.42 2.77 29.95
CA LYS A 340 2.98 2.52 30.20
C LYS A 340 2.13 3.79 30.08
N GLU A 341 2.67 4.94 30.44
CA GLU A 341 2.02 6.24 30.33
C GLU A 341 1.90 6.73 28.89
N ASP A 342 2.81 6.32 28.01
CA ASP A 342 2.86 6.70 26.60
C ASP A 342 2.07 5.74 25.70
N LEU A 343 1.84 4.52 26.15
CA LEU A 343 1.19 3.46 25.38
C LEU A 343 -0.19 3.88 24.81
N PRO A 344 -1.09 4.52 25.54
CA PRO A 344 -2.38 4.95 24.99
C PRO A 344 -2.22 5.93 23.82
N LYS A 345 -1.25 6.86 23.91
CA LYS A 345 -0.96 7.83 22.84
C LYS A 345 -0.33 7.15 21.62
N ALA A 346 0.61 6.23 21.85
CA ALA A 346 1.22 5.46 20.76
C ALA A 346 0.17 4.63 20.01
N LEU A 347 -0.76 3.98 20.72
CA LEU A 347 -1.87 3.24 20.10
C LEU A 347 -2.86 4.17 19.39
N GLU A 348 -3.10 5.40 19.88
CA GLU A 348 -3.93 6.40 19.19
C GLU A 348 -3.30 6.81 17.86
N ILE A 349 -1.99 7.07 17.82
CA ILE A 349 -1.25 7.37 16.58
C ILE A 349 -1.33 6.19 15.60
N ILE A 350 -1.07 4.98 16.07
CA ILE A 350 -1.12 3.76 15.23
C ILE A 350 -2.53 3.55 14.68
N SER A 351 -3.56 3.77 15.50
CA SER A 351 -4.96 3.67 15.08
C SER A 351 -5.29 4.63 13.94
N LEU A 352 -4.79 5.87 14.00
CA LEU A 352 -4.96 6.84 12.92
C LEU A 352 -4.43 6.27 11.59
N VAL A 353 -3.22 5.71 11.59
CA VAL A 353 -2.59 5.11 10.40
C VAL A 353 -3.32 3.84 9.95
N MET A 354 -3.97 3.12 10.87
CA MET A 354 -4.70 1.88 10.56
C MET A 354 -6.06 2.12 9.90
N PHE A 355 -6.78 3.16 10.33
CA PHE A 355 -8.19 3.32 9.99
C PHE A 355 -8.47 4.48 9.03
N VAL A 356 -7.53 5.41 8.89
CA VAL A 356 -7.67 6.49 7.91
C VAL A 356 -6.92 6.11 6.64
N PRO A 357 -7.61 5.95 5.50
CA PRO A 357 -7.01 5.51 4.23
C PRO A 357 -6.24 6.66 3.55
N ARG A 358 -5.41 7.36 4.32
CA ARG A 358 -4.57 8.46 3.88
C ARG A 358 -3.21 8.40 4.54
N ARG A 359 -2.23 8.97 3.87
CA ARG A 359 -0.89 9.18 4.42
C ARG A 359 -0.85 10.50 5.17
N PHE A 360 -0.38 10.44 6.39
CA PHE A 360 -0.16 11.61 7.22
C PHE A 360 1.32 11.80 7.46
N THR A 361 1.78 13.04 7.31
CA THR A 361 3.09 13.44 7.79
C THR A 361 3.10 13.44 9.32
N ALA A 362 4.27 13.38 9.92
CA ALA A 362 4.41 13.47 11.37
C ALA A 362 3.74 14.74 11.92
N ARG A 363 3.94 15.86 11.23
CA ARG A 363 3.36 17.17 11.61
C ARG A 363 1.82 17.16 11.55
N SER A 364 1.25 16.59 10.49
CA SER A 364 -0.21 16.46 10.36
C SER A 364 -0.81 15.64 11.51
N ILE A 365 -0.18 14.50 11.86
CA ILE A 365 -0.62 13.64 12.98
C ILE A 365 -0.55 14.42 14.30
N GLU A 366 0.57 15.08 14.59
CA GLU A 366 0.76 15.87 15.80
C GLU A 366 -0.30 16.98 15.92
N THR A 367 -0.58 17.66 14.81
CA THR A 367 -1.59 18.72 14.76
C THR A 367 -2.99 18.18 15.04
N ILE A 368 -3.40 17.09 14.34
CA ILE A 368 -4.72 16.45 14.52
C ILE A 368 -4.92 15.96 15.97
N LEU A 369 -3.88 15.35 16.52
CA LEU A 369 -3.94 14.80 17.88
C LEU A 369 -3.65 15.85 18.97
N SER A 370 -3.36 17.11 18.58
CA SER A 370 -2.96 18.21 19.47
C SER A 370 -1.73 17.84 20.31
N TYR A 371 -0.72 17.23 19.67
CA TYR A 371 0.55 16.89 20.29
C TYR A 371 1.61 17.96 19.98
N PRO A 372 2.57 18.20 20.88
CA PRO A 372 3.73 19.07 20.61
C PRO A 372 4.58 18.51 19.46
N HIS A 373 5.28 19.42 18.75
CA HIS A 373 6.22 19.03 17.71
C HIS A 373 7.32 18.08 18.24
N GLY A 374 7.57 16.97 17.54
CA GLY A 374 8.52 15.92 17.91
C GLY A 374 7.97 14.89 18.90
N GLU A 375 6.74 15.06 19.39
CA GLU A 375 6.12 14.10 20.32
C GLU A 375 5.88 12.74 19.63
N LEU A 376 5.52 12.72 18.35
CA LEU A 376 5.35 11.50 17.59
C LEU A 376 6.62 10.65 17.59
N GLN A 377 7.78 11.25 17.27
CA GLN A 377 9.06 10.54 17.27
C GLN A 377 9.43 10.03 18.66
N ARG A 378 9.16 10.83 19.70
CA ARG A 378 9.37 10.43 21.09
C ARG A 378 8.53 9.21 21.49
N LEU A 379 7.24 9.23 21.14
CA LEU A 379 6.29 8.17 21.50
C LEU A 379 6.56 6.86 20.76
N LEU A 380 6.99 6.93 19.52
CA LEU A 380 7.15 5.77 18.63
C LEU A 380 8.60 5.28 18.52
N VAL A 381 9.51 5.87 19.26
CA VAL A 381 10.96 5.62 19.16
C VAL A 381 11.36 4.15 19.34
N ASP A 382 10.65 3.37 20.13
CA ASP A 382 10.90 1.96 20.38
C ASP A 382 10.18 1.04 19.39
N LEU A 383 9.33 1.61 18.51
CA LEU A 383 8.50 0.88 17.55
C LEU A 383 9.06 0.84 16.12
N HIS A 384 10.29 1.32 15.87
CA HIS A 384 10.92 1.35 14.55
C HIS A 384 11.06 -0.03 13.85
N SER A 385 10.98 -1.12 14.61
CA SER A 385 11.00 -2.47 14.04
C SER A 385 9.68 -2.87 13.38
N VAL A 386 8.60 -2.17 13.68
CA VAL A 386 7.23 -2.45 13.21
C VAL A 386 6.57 -1.25 12.52
N LEU A 387 7.11 -0.06 12.74
CA LEU A 387 6.67 1.20 12.13
C LEU A 387 7.85 1.87 11.41
N GLU A 388 7.58 2.51 10.29
CA GLU A 388 8.46 3.48 9.68
C GLU A 388 8.11 4.86 10.24
N VAL A 389 8.99 5.37 11.10
CA VAL A 389 8.77 6.64 11.79
C VAL A 389 9.63 7.71 11.13
N PRO A 390 9.03 8.80 10.62
CA PRO A 390 9.76 9.88 9.99
C PRO A 390 10.83 10.49 10.91
N ALA A 391 11.97 10.89 10.34
CA ALA A 391 13.00 11.59 11.08
C ALA A 391 12.53 12.99 11.48
N LEU A 392 12.95 13.47 12.66
CA LEU A 392 12.70 14.84 13.08
C LEU A 392 13.60 15.80 12.29
N LYS A 393 13.03 16.62 11.40
CA LYS A 393 13.77 17.67 10.69
C LYS A 393 13.93 18.88 11.62
N ARG A 394 15.12 19.49 11.64
CA ARG A 394 15.33 20.76 12.37
C ARG A 394 14.60 21.87 11.64
N GLU A 395 13.74 22.62 12.33
CA GLU A 395 13.19 23.86 11.79
C GLU A 395 14.36 24.82 11.48
N GLY A 396 14.46 25.29 10.23
CA GLY A 396 15.47 26.29 9.82
C GLY A 396 16.72 25.77 9.11
N ALA A 397 16.77 24.51 8.67
CA ALA A 397 17.78 24.07 7.72
C ALA A 397 17.30 24.37 6.28
N GLU A 398 17.18 25.65 5.94
CA GLU A 398 17.21 26.07 4.55
C GLU A 398 18.55 25.60 3.97
N THR A 399 18.50 24.79 2.92
CA THR A 399 19.68 24.43 2.13
C THR A 399 20.20 25.68 1.48
N ASN A 400 21.17 26.35 2.13
CA ASN A 400 22.04 27.29 1.45
C ASN A 400 22.93 26.49 0.49
N GLU A 401 22.41 26.17 -0.67
CA GLU A 401 23.23 25.98 -1.85
C GLU A 401 23.63 27.38 -2.34
N GLU A 402 24.68 27.92 -1.76
CA GLU A 402 25.41 29.01 -2.35
C GLU A 402 25.99 28.52 -3.68
N GLY A 403 25.24 28.75 -4.76
CA GLY A 403 25.74 28.62 -6.12
C GLY A 403 26.88 29.61 -6.32
N GLU A 404 28.10 29.13 -6.58
CA GLU A 404 29.19 29.93 -7.15
C GLU A 404 28.67 30.52 -8.47
N GLU A 405 28.37 31.82 -8.44
CA GLU A 405 28.20 32.66 -9.64
C GLU A 405 29.53 32.71 -10.38
N THR A 406 29.65 31.97 -11.46
CA THR A 406 30.65 32.23 -12.49
C THR A 406 30.02 33.19 -13.51
N ASP A 407 30.47 34.42 -13.49
CA ASP A 407 30.22 35.44 -14.51
C ASP A 407 30.48 34.90 -15.91
N LYS A 408 29.45 34.82 -16.74
CA LYS A 408 29.56 34.84 -18.21
C LYS A 408 28.54 35.80 -18.77
N GLU A 409 29.05 36.96 -19.20
CA GLU A 409 28.34 37.89 -20.06
C GLU A 409 27.94 37.24 -21.40
N GLY A 410 26.73 37.57 -21.86
CA GLY A 410 26.49 37.67 -23.31
C GLY A 410 25.30 36.85 -23.84
N GLU A 411 24.36 37.67 -24.28
CA GLU A 411 23.38 37.48 -25.36
C GLU A 411 21.93 37.19 -24.98
N GLU A 412 21.18 38.31 -25.08
CA GLU A 412 19.71 38.34 -25.14
C GLU A 412 19.20 37.56 -26.38
N THR A 413 18.37 36.56 -26.16
CA THR A 413 17.36 36.13 -27.16
C THR A 413 16.04 35.93 -26.44
N ASP A 414 15.10 36.78 -26.83
CA ASP A 414 13.67 36.77 -26.54
C ASP A 414 13.03 35.39 -26.89
N GLY A 415 12.29 34.82 -25.95
CA GLY A 415 11.57 33.54 -26.13
C GLY A 415 10.98 33.04 -24.82
N GLY A 416 10.04 33.80 -24.24
CA GLY A 416 9.30 33.34 -23.06
C GLY A 416 8.52 32.05 -23.32
N GLN A 417 9.04 30.97 -22.85
CA GLN A 417 8.28 29.77 -22.48
C GLN A 417 8.09 29.81 -20.97
N GLU A 418 6.87 30.17 -20.55
CA GLU A 418 6.40 29.84 -19.21
C GLU A 418 6.41 28.32 -19.09
N THR A 419 7.47 27.78 -18.53
CA THR A 419 7.47 26.42 -17.99
C THR A 419 6.68 26.52 -16.70
N ASP A 420 5.49 25.90 -16.69
CA ASP A 420 4.83 25.51 -15.44
C ASP A 420 5.83 24.62 -14.69
N GLU A 421 6.69 25.22 -13.90
CA GLU A 421 7.44 24.51 -12.87
C GLU A 421 6.40 24.05 -11.84
N GLU A 422 5.96 22.81 -12.00
CA GLU A 422 5.30 22.05 -10.98
C GLU A 422 6.26 22.07 -9.77
N TYR A 423 5.97 22.91 -8.78
CA TYR A 423 6.70 22.90 -7.51
C TYR A 423 6.51 21.51 -6.91
N ASP A 424 7.47 20.63 -7.15
CA ASP A 424 7.64 19.39 -6.39
C ASP A 424 7.93 19.80 -4.95
N GLU A 425 6.89 19.86 -4.11
CA GLU A 425 7.09 20.00 -2.67
C GLU A 425 8.01 18.86 -2.20
N PRO A 426 9.00 19.16 -1.33
CA PRO A 426 9.92 18.14 -0.84
C PRO A 426 9.11 17.03 -0.17
N ASP A 427 9.38 15.77 -0.59
CA ASP A 427 8.73 14.55 -0.09
C ASP A 427 8.72 14.54 1.45
N GLU A 428 7.60 14.89 2.04
CA GLU A 428 7.42 14.76 3.47
C GLU A 428 7.32 13.27 3.85
N GLU A 429 8.26 12.81 4.65
CA GLU A 429 8.29 11.45 5.18
C GLU A 429 7.01 11.16 5.99
N VAL A 430 6.30 10.08 5.68
CA VAL A 430 5.03 9.70 6.32
C VAL A 430 5.18 8.51 7.26
N LEU A 431 4.37 8.50 8.33
CA LEU A 431 4.30 7.36 9.25
C LEU A 431 3.61 6.15 8.60
N ARG A 432 4.17 4.95 8.79
CA ARG A 432 3.64 3.71 8.21
C ARG A 432 3.78 2.50 9.09
N ILE A 433 2.86 1.56 8.89
CA ILE A 433 2.95 0.20 9.39
C ILE A 433 3.76 -0.62 8.38
N LEU A 434 4.85 -1.22 8.82
CA LEU A 434 5.76 -1.98 7.96
C LEU A 434 5.18 -3.29 7.44
N HIS A 435 4.16 -3.85 8.13
CA HIS A 435 3.53 -5.08 7.68
C HIS A 435 2.09 -5.24 8.20
N ALA A 436 1.20 -5.70 7.32
CA ALA A 436 -0.22 -5.91 7.62
C ALA A 436 -0.49 -6.85 8.82
N SER A 437 0.43 -7.79 9.14
CA SER A 437 0.27 -8.67 10.32
C SER A 437 0.29 -7.94 11.66
N LEU A 438 0.86 -6.72 11.74
CA LEU A 438 0.77 -5.90 12.93
C LEU A 438 -0.67 -5.44 13.17
N ARG A 439 -1.36 -5.01 12.11
CA ARG A 439 -2.79 -4.67 12.16
C ARG A 439 -3.60 -5.88 12.63
N ASP A 440 -3.38 -7.07 12.02
CA ASP A 440 -4.06 -8.31 12.42
C ASP A 440 -3.81 -8.68 13.89
N PHE A 441 -2.60 -8.42 14.40
CA PHE A 441 -2.26 -8.62 15.80
C PHE A 441 -3.02 -7.64 16.70
N LEU A 442 -2.97 -6.35 16.42
CA LEU A 442 -3.58 -5.29 17.25
C LEU A 442 -5.11 -5.41 17.32
N LEU A 443 -5.77 -5.80 16.21
CA LEU A 443 -7.22 -5.99 16.14
C LEU A 443 -7.72 -7.27 16.80
N SER A 444 -6.85 -8.23 17.11
CA SER A 444 -7.23 -9.47 17.75
C SER A 444 -7.01 -9.39 19.26
N SER A 445 -8.07 -9.25 20.06
CA SER A 445 -7.99 -9.17 21.53
C SER A 445 -7.31 -10.39 22.16
N SER A 446 -7.52 -11.59 21.59
CA SER A 446 -6.88 -12.81 22.09
C SER A 446 -5.37 -12.85 21.86
N ARG A 447 -4.87 -12.18 20.78
CA ARG A 447 -3.46 -12.12 20.42
C ARG A 447 -2.76 -10.96 21.11
N SER A 448 -3.31 -9.74 21.03
CA SER A 448 -2.66 -8.50 21.48
C SER A 448 -2.87 -8.19 22.97
N LYS A 449 -3.93 -8.73 23.59
CA LYS A 449 -4.23 -8.52 25.04
C LYS A 449 -4.26 -7.04 25.42
N ASP A 450 -3.28 -6.59 26.24
CA ASP A 450 -3.17 -5.21 26.73
C ASP A 450 -2.90 -4.18 25.61
N PHE A 451 -2.49 -4.63 24.43
CA PHE A 451 -2.24 -3.79 23.26
C PHE A 451 -3.41 -3.80 22.26
N HIS A 452 -4.54 -4.40 22.65
CA HIS A 452 -5.70 -4.50 21.76
C HIS A 452 -6.23 -3.13 21.38
N VAL A 453 -6.47 -2.96 20.09
CA VAL A 453 -7.14 -1.81 19.51
C VAL A 453 -8.55 -2.24 19.09
N ASP A 454 -9.55 -1.73 19.80
CA ASP A 454 -10.95 -1.87 19.40
C ASP A 454 -11.24 -0.87 18.27
N GLU A 455 -11.67 -1.39 17.10
CA GLU A 455 -11.88 -0.61 15.88
C GLU A 455 -12.92 0.49 16.10
N GLY A 456 -14.07 0.16 16.68
CA GLY A 456 -15.15 1.11 16.89
C GLY A 456 -14.76 2.25 17.87
N ILE A 457 -14.04 1.91 18.94
CA ILE A 457 -13.54 2.90 19.90
C ILE A 457 -12.43 3.76 19.28
N ALA A 458 -11.55 3.17 18.49
CA ALA A 458 -10.48 3.89 17.82
C ALA A 458 -11.04 4.87 16.78
N CYS A 459 -11.96 4.41 15.92
CA CYS A 459 -12.64 5.26 14.94
C CYS A 459 -13.43 6.40 15.62
N GLN A 460 -14.12 6.12 16.73
CA GLN A 460 -14.81 7.15 17.52
C GLN A 460 -13.84 8.23 18.03
N ARG A 461 -12.69 7.85 18.58
CA ARG A 461 -11.67 8.80 19.06
C ARG A 461 -11.11 9.64 17.90
N ILE A 462 -10.77 9.00 16.79
CA ILE A 462 -10.25 9.67 15.59
C ILE A 462 -11.28 10.68 15.07
N ALA A 463 -12.54 10.28 14.88
CA ALA A 463 -13.60 11.16 14.45
C ALA A 463 -13.74 12.41 15.35
N ARG A 464 -13.75 12.21 16.66
CA ARG A 464 -13.83 13.31 17.63
C ARG A 464 -12.63 14.26 17.58
N ARG A 465 -11.40 13.74 17.38
CA ARG A 465 -10.19 14.55 17.21
C ARG A 465 -10.30 15.43 15.97
N PHE A 466 -10.72 14.85 14.86
CA PHE A 466 -10.88 15.59 13.61
C PHE A 466 -11.99 16.65 13.66
N LEU A 467 -13.17 16.30 14.19
CA LEU A 467 -14.27 17.27 14.33
C LEU A 467 -13.84 18.45 15.22
N ARG A 468 -13.10 18.18 16.30
CA ARG A 468 -12.53 19.23 17.15
C ARG A 468 -11.50 20.07 16.41
N TYR A 469 -10.57 19.42 15.70
CA TYR A 469 -9.56 20.11 14.91
C TYR A 469 -10.20 21.04 13.87
N ILE A 470 -11.16 20.56 13.10
CA ILE A 470 -11.87 21.39 12.10
C ILE A 470 -12.54 22.60 12.79
N ARG A 471 -13.18 22.40 13.94
CA ARG A 471 -13.84 23.46 14.68
C ARG A 471 -12.84 24.53 15.18
N GLU A 472 -11.68 24.13 15.68
CA GLU A 472 -10.66 25.05 16.24
C GLU A 472 -9.93 25.82 15.16
N TYR A 473 -9.68 25.24 14.01
CA TYR A 473 -8.82 25.81 12.98
C TYR A 473 -9.55 26.23 11.70
N SER A 474 -10.88 26.03 11.61
CA SER A 474 -11.65 26.43 10.42
C SER A 474 -11.57 27.94 10.09
N ASP A 475 -11.17 28.79 11.03
CA ASP A 475 -11.01 30.22 10.86
C ASP A 475 -9.57 30.66 10.50
N ASP A 476 -8.61 29.72 10.49
CA ASP A 476 -7.21 30.00 10.17
C ASP A 476 -6.97 30.00 8.64
N THR A 477 -6.33 31.04 8.13
CA THR A 477 -5.95 31.17 6.71
C THR A 477 -4.90 30.12 6.30
N GLU A 478 -4.11 29.63 7.25
CA GLU A 478 -3.15 28.54 7.03
C GLU A 478 -3.80 27.15 7.04
N PHE A 479 -5.06 27.02 7.42
CA PHE A 479 -5.79 25.73 7.39
C PHE A 479 -5.70 25.08 6.01
N ARG A 480 -5.76 25.86 4.94
CA ARG A 480 -5.65 25.40 3.54
C ARG A 480 -4.32 24.73 3.24
N TYR A 481 -3.20 25.34 3.66
CA TYR A 481 -1.84 24.86 3.37
C TYR A 481 -1.46 23.63 4.21
N ARG A 482 -2.10 23.45 5.37
CA ARG A 482 -1.82 22.31 6.25
C ARG A 482 -2.57 21.03 5.85
N PHE A 483 -3.57 21.15 4.98
CA PHE A 483 -4.40 20.06 4.48
C PHE A 483 -4.49 20.07 2.96
N ASP A 484 -3.36 20.16 2.25
CA ASP A 484 -3.33 20.07 0.81
C ASP A 484 -4.19 18.92 0.29
N GLY A 485 -5.32 19.29 -0.36
CA GLY A 485 -6.23 18.35 -1.02
C GLY A 485 -6.79 17.23 -0.14
N VAL A 486 -7.12 17.49 1.15
CA VAL A 486 -7.76 16.48 2.00
C VAL A 486 -9.21 16.28 1.56
N PRO A 487 -9.54 15.25 0.78
CA PRO A 487 -10.93 14.87 0.63
C PRO A 487 -11.45 14.44 2.00
N PHE A 488 -12.53 15.03 2.47
CA PHE A 488 -13.15 14.67 3.75
C PHE A 488 -13.88 13.30 3.72
N PHE A 489 -13.85 12.60 2.58
CA PHE A 489 -14.53 11.31 2.42
C PHE A 489 -14.08 10.26 3.45
N TRP A 490 -12.83 10.32 3.93
CA TRP A 490 -12.35 9.40 4.94
C TRP A 490 -12.97 9.65 6.34
N LEU A 491 -13.40 10.89 6.64
CA LEU A 491 -14.12 11.19 7.89
C LEU A 491 -15.45 10.46 7.93
N ASP A 492 -16.13 10.33 6.79
CA ASP A 492 -17.31 9.50 6.63
C ASP A 492 -17.04 8.03 6.97
N ILE A 493 -15.95 7.46 6.42
CA ILE A 493 -15.55 6.08 6.72
C ILE A 493 -15.34 5.90 8.22
N VAL A 494 -14.57 6.79 8.84
CA VAL A 494 -14.28 6.71 10.28
C VAL A 494 -15.52 6.88 11.15
N ILE A 495 -16.45 7.79 10.76
CA ILE A 495 -17.70 7.98 11.50
C ILE A 495 -18.61 6.76 11.38
N ARG A 496 -18.70 6.12 10.22
CA ARG A 496 -19.52 4.91 10.00
C ARG A 496 -19.03 3.72 10.83
N GLU A 497 -17.75 3.56 10.97
CA GLU A 497 -17.14 2.47 11.75
C GLU A 497 -17.02 2.80 13.24
N ALA A 498 -17.31 4.04 13.64
CA ALA A 498 -17.20 4.50 15.03
C ALA A 498 -18.27 3.88 15.94
N SER A 499 -17.87 3.49 17.14
CA SER A 499 -18.84 3.16 18.20
C SER A 499 -19.69 4.37 18.55
N PRO A 500 -21.04 4.26 18.52
CA PRO A 500 -21.92 5.38 18.80
C PRO A 500 -21.85 5.77 20.28
N THR A 501 -21.54 7.04 20.56
CA THR A 501 -21.53 7.60 21.91
C THR A 501 -22.17 8.97 21.93
N ALA A 502 -22.65 9.38 23.13
CA ALA A 502 -23.24 10.70 23.29
C ALA A 502 -22.24 11.82 22.97
N GLU A 503 -20.97 11.64 23.29
CA GLU A 503 -19.93 12.63 23.03
C GLU A 503 -19.67 12.78 21.52
N LEU A 504 -19.58 11.68 20.75
CA LEU A 504 -19.43 11.74 19.30
C LEU A 504 -20.65 12.40 18.68
N PHE A 505 -21.85 12.07 19.18
CA PHE A 505 -23.09 12.70 18.75
C PHE A 505 -23.05 14.23 18.94
N PHE A 506 -22.65 14.72 20.12
CA PHE A 506 -22.52 16.15 20.36
C PHE A 506 -21.44 16.80 19.49
N ASP A 507 -20.28 16.16 19.31
CA ASP A 507 -19.21 16.67 18.46
C ASP A 507 -19.68 16.79 16.98
N CYS A 508 -20.49 15.84 16.48
CA CYS A 508 -21.12 15.91 15.15
C CYS A 508 -22.23 16.99 15.09
N PHE A 509 -23.00 17.17 16.18
CA PHE A 509 -24.07 18.17 16.23
C PHE A 509 -23.53 19.60 16.17
N ASP A 510 -22.42 19.86 16.84
CA ASP A 510 -21.77 21.17 16.87
C ASP A 510 -20.96 21.46 15.58
N PHE A 511 -20.89 20.50 14.66
CA PHE A 511 -20.17 20.65 13.40
C PHE A 511 -21.03 21.40 12.37
N ASP A 512 -20.52 22.53 11.86
CA ASP A 512 -21.16 23.32 10.80
C ASP A 512 -20.54 23.00 9.43
N PRO A 513 -21.18 22.11 8.65
CA PRO A 513 -20.67 21.70 7.34
C PRO A 513 -20.79 22.80 6.28
N VAL A 514 -21.74 23.75 6.44
CA VAL A 514 -21.92 24.86 5.50
C VAL A 514 -20.75 25.83 5.62
N LYS A 515 -20.31 26.11 6.85
CA LYS A 515 -19.13 26.92 7.11
C LYS A 515 -17.86 26.29 6.55
N LEU A 516 -17.72 24.97 6.65
CA LEU A 516 -16.60 24.24 6.05
C LEU A 516 -16.67 24.26 4.52
N ALA A 517 -17.83 23.93 3.93
CA ALA A 517 -18.03 23.89 2.48
C ALA A 517 -17.79 25.26 1.83
N SER A 518 -18.30 26.36 2.42
CA SER A 518 -18.07 27.70 1.87
C SER A 518 -16.60 28.11 1.80
N ARG A 519 -15.77 27.62 2.73
CA ARG A 519 -14.33 27.88 2.74
C ARG A 519 -13.55 26.99 1.79
N LEU A 520 -14.00 25.76 1.56
CA LEU A 520 -13.41 24.85 0.57
C LEU A 520 -13.68 25.33 -0.85
N ILE A 521 -14.88 25.90 -1.12
CA ILE A 521 -15.27 26.45 -2.43
C ILE A 521 -14.42 27.66 -2.82
N GLU A 522 -13.99 28.49 -1.87
CA GLU A 522 -13.06 29.59 -2.14
C GLU A 522 -11.66 29.11 -2.58
N GLY A 523 -11.40 27.80 -2.59
CA GLY A 523 -10.08 27.18 -2.79
C GLY A 523 -10.02 26.03 -3.81
N ASP A 524 -10.80 26.01 -4.90
CA ASP A 524 -10.75 24.97 -5.98
C ASP A 524 -10.89 23.50 -5.53
N VAL A 525 -11.47 23.24 -4.36
CA VAL A 525 -11.76 21.87 -3.89
C VAL A 525 -13.11 21.41 -4.40
N ASP A 526 -13.18 20.16 -4.89
CA ASP A 526 -14.38 19.58 -5.52
C ASP A 526 -15.58 19.56 -4.54
N PHE A 527 -16.65 20.23 -4.92
CA PHE A 527 -17.87 20.41 -4.13
C PHE A 527 -18.57 19.09 -3.79
N ASP A 528 -18.42 18.08 -4.66
CA ASP A 528 -19.03 16.77 -4.48
C ASP A 528 -18.42 16.01 -3.29
N ASP A 529 -17.13 16.15 -3.01
CA ASP A 529 -16.46 15.54 -1.85
C ASP A 529 -16.93 16.14 -0.51
N ALA A 530 -17.20 17.44 -0.47
CA ALA A 530 -17.75 18.11 0.72
C ALA A 530 -19.20 17.69 0.99
N LEU A 531 -20.02 17.49 -0.07
CA LEU A 531 -21.40 17.03 0.02
C LEU A 531 -21.53 15.57 0.46
N VAL A 532 -20.63 14.68 0.03
CA VAL A 532 -20.59 13.28 0.46
C VAL A 532 -20.35 13.21 1.97
N SER A 533 -19.40 13.97 2.48
CA SER A 533 -19.13 14.04 3.93
C SER A 533 -20.31 14.57 4.73
N TYR A 534 -21.05 15.55 4.19
CA TYR A 534 -22.27 16.07 4.81
C TYR A 534 -23.40 15.05 4.85
N SER A 535 -23.62 14.31 3.76
CA SER A 535 -24.70 13.31 3.70
C SER A 535 -24.49 12.21 4.73
N SER A 536 -23.26 11.87 5.04
CA SER A 536 -22.87 10.81 5.94
C SER A 536 -22.98 11.20 7.41
N VAL A 537 -22.53 12.40 7.76
CA VAL A 537 -22.82 12.99 9.08
C VAL A 537 -24.33 13.02 9.31
N ARG A 538 -25.14 13.42 8.32
CA ARG A 538 -26.59 13.46 8.41
C ARG A 538 -27.26 12.08 8.44
N THR A 539 -26.69 11.06 7.80
CA THR A 539 -27.20 9.68 7.83
C THR A 539 -26.98 9.05 9.19
N TYR A 540 -25.85 9.32 9.83
CA TYR A 540 -25.57 8.93 11.23
C TYR A 540 -26.61 9.49 12.22
N TRP A 541 -27.29 10.60 11.86
CA TRP A 541 -28.34 11.22 12.63
C TRP A 541 -29.70 10.53 12.52
N ASN A 542 -29.94 9.78 11.45
CA ASN A 542 -31.24 9.18 11.17
C ASN A 542 -31.30 7.67 11.56
N THR A 543 -30.20 7.08 12.00
CA THR A 543 -30.11 5.72 12.56
C THR A 543 -29.90 5.74 14.06
#